data_b8d2736146cfc167c685616fa8ec587f
#
_entry.id   b8d2736146cfc167c685616fa8ec587f
#
_cell.length_a   1.000
_cell.length_b   1.000
_cell.length_c   1.000
_cell.angle_alpha   90.00
_cell.angle_beta   90.00
_cell.angle_gamma   90.00
#
_symmetry.space_group_name_H-M   'P 1'
#
loop_
_entity.id
_entity.type
_entity.pdbx_description
1 polymer ?
#
loop_
_entity_poly.entity_id
_entity_poly.type
_entity_poly.pdbx_seq_one_letter_code
_entity_poly.pdbx_strand_id
1 'polypeptide(L)'
;MDLLNSQRSILLVYLAPSLGLDNSDIGLVALSYAMVASLTQPLFGWLADRYQIRWLSGISLVWMILWLSVAVTVTGSWVIGTLVVAALGSAAFHAAGTERATTRGKILVFGKAATAASLFFLFGQAGLAIGPAIGGALLESMGAIGVLVLTVAAVPFAINSIYRLHWLKPLEVSNPDKFHDRNVDSSDDYYKSTWVIIVFAVLVMFRTAPQVASMTFLPKLFYDRGYDPSAYGFITTVFMGGTALGGLTGGFMSDLWGRRRIIQLSLLAAVIPMYYYPVASGFALPVLVFLAGFFNGGSHAVIVVIAQSLLPHRRALASGLTMGFMFASGALGSYLIGLAADYYSLVSAMQVNGLLCLLAAGLSLVLRRDYREAYQANS
;
A
#
# COMPACT_ATOMS: atom_id res chain seq x y z
N MET A 1 12.47 -4.43 -1.57
CA MET A 1 11.61 -4.54 -0.37
C MET A 1 10.21 -5.00 -0.73
N ASP A 2 9.47 -4.20 -1.49
CA ASP A 2 8.03 -4.43 -1.71
C ASP A 2 7.69 -5.70 -2.51
N LEU A 3 8.60 -6.16 -3.37
CA LEU A 3 8.50 -7.46 -4.00
C LEU A 3 8.53 -8.61 -2.96
N LEU A 4 9.38 -8.53 -1.94
CA LEU A 4 9.40 -9.49 -0.84
C LEU A 4 8.17 -9.34 0.06
N ASN A 5 7.73 -8.10 0.27
CA ASN A 5 6.56 -7.77 1.09
C ASN A 5 5.27 -8.39 0.54
N SER A 6 5.13 -8.44 -0.79
CA SER A 6 3.97 -9.02 -1.47
C SER A 6 3.91 -10.56 -1.36
N GLN A 7 5.03 -11.23 -1.03
CA GLN A 7 5.04 -12.69 -0.88
C GLN A 7 4.18 -13.17 0.29
N ARG A 8 4.00 -12.34 1.31
CA ARG A 8 3.22 -12.69 2.49
C ARG A 8 1.82 -13.21 2.16
N SER A 9 1.05 -12.51 1.32
CA SER A 9 -0.33 -12.91 1.01
C SER A 9 -0.38 -14.22 0.22
N ILE A 10 0.51 -14.39 -0.75
CA ILE A 10 0.59 -15.61 -1.57
C ILE A 10 1.05 -16.80 -0.75
N LEU A 11 2.13 -16.63 0.04
CA LEU A 11 2.67 -17.68 0.91
C LEU A 11 1.66 -18.07 2.00
N LEU A 12 0.97 -17.12 2.62
CA LEU A 12 0.00 -17.37 3.67
C LEU A 12 -1.17 -18.23 3.14
N VAL A 13 -1.69 -17.90 1.96
CA VAL A 13 -2.75 -18.69 1.31
C VAL A 13 -2.26 -20.09 0.93
N TYR A 14 -1.03 -20.21 0.41
CA TYR A 14 -0.42 -21.51 0.09
C TYR A 14 -0.28 -22.41 1.32
N LEU A 15 0.09 -21.83 2.47
CA LEU A 15 0.27 -22.57 3.73
C LEU A 15 -1.01 -22.69 4.57
N ALA A 16 -2.06 -21.93 4.27
CA ALA A 16 -3.29 -21.92 5.07
C ALA A 16 -3.89 -23.31 5.34
N PRO A 17 -3.97 -24.25 4.35
CA PRO A 17 -4.50 -25.57 4.62
C PRO A 17 -3.66 -26.39 5.61
N SER A 18 -2.34 -26.29 5.52
CA SER A 18 -1.42 -27.00 6.42
C SER A 18 -1.39 -26.42 7.83
N LEU A 19 -1.75 -25.14 7.98
CA LEU A 19 -1.84 -24.42 9.24
C LEU A 19 -3.25 -24.43 9.84
N GLY A 20 -4.25 -24.95 9.11
CA GLY A 20 -5.65 -24.96 9.54
C GLY A 20 -6.26 -23.57 9.65
N LEU A 21 -5.81 -22.59 8.83
CA LEU A 21 -6.27 -21.20 8.89
C LEU A 21 -7.58 -21.02 8.13
N ASP A 22 -8.53 -20.36 8.77
CA ASP A 22 -9.75 -19.86 8.14
C ASP A 22 -9.55 -18.44 7.55
N ASN A 23 -10.63 -17.84 7.02
CA ASN A 23 -10.53 -16.52 6.43
C ASN A 23 -10.28 -15.43 7.48
N SER A 24 -10.84 -15.58 8.67
CA SER A 24 -10.61 -14.63 9.78
C SER A 24 -9.16 -14.68 10.24
N ASP A 25 -8.55 -15.85 10.31
CA ASP A 25 -7.13 -16.01 10.64
C ASP A 25 -6.23 -15.32 9.60
N ILE A 26 -6.49 -15.54 8.30
CA ILE A 26 -5.76 -14.87 7.22
C ILE A 26 -5.89 -13.34 7.35
N GLY A 27 -7.11 -12.86 7.61
CA GLY A 27 -7.38 -11.44 7.86
C GLY A 27 -6.65 -10.91 9.11
N LEU A 28 -6.60 -11.71 10.19
CA LEU A 28 -5.93 -11.34 11.45
C LEU A 28 -4.41 -11.26 11.25
N VAL A 29 -3.81 -12.17 10.50
CA VAL A 29 -2.38 -12.10 10.15
C VAL A 29 -2.09 -10.84 9.33
N ALA A 30 -2.95 -10.51 8.37
CA ALA A 30 -2.83 -9.29 7.58
C ALA A 30 -2.93 -8.03 8.45
N LEU A 31 -3.88 -8.00 9.40
CA LEU A 31 -4.06 -6.92 10.37
C LEU A 31 -2.84 -6.80 11.30
N SER A 32 -2.38 -7.89 11.87
CA SER A 32 -1.22 -7.91 12.78
C SER A 32 0.04 -7.39 12.07
N TYR A 33 0.29 -7.85 10.85
CA TYR A 33 1.39 -7.35 10.02
C TYR A 33 1.30 -5.84 9.79
N ALA A 34 0.14 -5.36 9.37
CA ALA A 34 -0.07 -3.94 9.08
C ALA A 34 0.01 -3.07 10.33
N MET A 35 -0.50 -3.54 11.48
CA MET A 35 -0.39 -2.84 12.76
C MET A 35 1.06 -2.72 13.20
N VAL A 36 1.83 -3.82 13.17
CA VAL A 36 3.27 -3.77 13.49
C VAL A 36 4.00 -2.81 12.56
N ALA A 37 3.77 -2.89 11.24
CA ALA A 37 4.40 -1.98 10.29
C ALA A 37 4.02 -0.51 10.55
N SER A 38 2.72 -0.21 10.70
CA SER A 38 2.22 1.17 10.84
C SER A 38 2.61 1.82 12.16
N LEU A 39 2.55 1.08 13.28
CA LEU A 39 2.85 1.62 14.60
C LEU A 39 4.35 1.80 14.84
N THR A 40 5.18 0.97 14.23
CA THR A 40 6.65 1.05 14.40
C THR A 40 7.32 1.98 13.39
N GLN A 41 6.67 2.31 12.27
CA GLN A 41 7.23 3.19 11.24
C GLN A 41 7.65 4.59 11.79
N PRO A 42 6.85 5.28 12.63
CA PRO A 42 7.28 6.54 13.24
C PRO A 42 8.49 6.38 14.16
N LEU A 43 8.57 5.24 14.90
CA LEU A 43 9.71 4.93 15.75
C LEU A 43 11.00 4.78 14.93
N PHE A 44 10.95 4.05 13.81
CA PHE A 44 12.10 3.90 12.90
C PHE A 44 12.46 5.22 12.21
N GLY A 45 11.49 6.08 11.90
CA GLY A 45 11.73 7.43 11.40
C GLY A 45 12.49 8.27 12.42
N TRP A 46 12.02 8.31 13.67
CA TRP A 46 12.71 8.98 14.77
C TRP A 46 14.12 8.44 15.01
N LEU A 47 14.29 7.11 14.96
CA LEU A 47 15.59 6.46 15.14
C LEU A 47 16.57 6.85 14.01
N ALA A 48 16.08 6.86 12.77
CA ALA A 48 16.87 7.28 11.61
C ALA A 48 17.32 8.73 11.72
N ASP A 49 16.44 9.64 12.14
CA ASP A 49 16.74 11.07 12.33
C ASP A 49 17.71 11.29 13.50
N ARG A 50 17.45 10.65 14.64
CA ARG A 50 18.24 10.85 15.87
C ARG A 50 19.67 10.35 15.75
N TYR A 51 19.85 9.16 15.16
CA TYR A 51 21.14 8.49 15.08
C TYR A 51 21.76 8.55 13.68
N GLN A 52 21.08 9.18 12.72
CA GLN A 52 21.52 9.28 11.32
C GLN A 52 21.99 7.95 10.72
N ILE A 53 21.25 6.86 11.02
CA ILE A 53 21.59 5.51 10.63
C ILE A 53 21.45 5.35 9.11
N ARG A 54 22.55 5.56 8.40
CA ARG A 54 22.57 5.62 6.92
C ARG A 54 22.24 4.29 6.27
N TRP A 55 22.62 3.20 6.90
CA TRP A 55 22.46 1.83 6.41
C TRP A 55 21.14 1.17 6.86
N LEU A 56 20.25 1.90 7.55
CA LEU A 56 19.01 1.35 8.10
C LEU A 56 18.15 0.66 7.02
N SER A 57 17.99 1.27 5.84
CA SER A 57 17.24 0.65 4.73
C SER A 57 17.89 -0.63 4.20
N GLY A 58 19.21 -0.74 4.21
CA GLY A 58 19.91 -1.96 3.84
C GLY A 58 19.71 -3.08 4.87
N ILE A 59 19.88 -2.79 6.17
CA ILE A 59 19.62 -3.76 7.25
C ILE A 59 18.15 -4.15 7.29
N SER A 60 17.23 -3.23 7.04
CA SER A 60 15.81 -3.56 6.96
C SER A 60 15.51 -4.61 5.88
N LEU A 61 16.22 -4.54 4.76
CA LEU A 61 16.12 -5.54 3.70
C LEU A 61 16.70 -6.89 4.16
N VAL A 62 17.84 -6.90 4.87
CA VAL A 62 18.39 -8.13 5.49
C VAL A 62 17.41 -8.73 6.49
N TRP A 63 16.77 -7.90 7.31
CA TRP A 63 15.75 -8.33 8.26
C TRP A 63 14.58 -9.02 7.55
N MET A 64 14.06 -8.42 6.48
CA MET A 64 12.98 -9.01 5.68
C MET A 64 13.40 -10.34 5.06
N ILE A 65 14.61 -10.41 4.47
CA ILE A 65 15.18 -11.64 3.90
C ILE A 65 15.25 -12.73 4.96
N LEU A 66 15.82 -12.41 6.14
CA LEU A 66 15.96 -13.35 7.25
C LEU A 66 14.59 -13.93 7.68
N TRP A 67 13.66 -13.08 8.06
CA TRP A 67 12.40 -13.53 8.64
C TRP A 67 11.47 -14.20 7.63
N LEU A 68 11.52 -13.78 6.35
CA LEU A 68 10.81 -14.46 5.28
C LEU A 68 11.43 -15.84 4.98
N SER A 69 12.76 -15.96 5.07
CA SER A 69 13.44 -17.27 4.94
C SER A 69 13.11 -18.18 6.13
N VAL A 70 13.08 -17.66 7.35
CA VAL A 70 12.68 -18.43 8.53
C VAL A 70 11.22 -18.90 8.40
N ALA A 71 10.32 -18.05 7.87
CA ALA A 71 8.90 -18.37 7.71
C ALA A 71 8.65 -19.65 6.88
N VAL A 72 9.50 -19.94 5.91
CA VAL A 72 9.39 -21.15 5.05
C VAL A 72 10.15 -22.36 5.60
N THR A 73 10.90 -22.20 6.69
CA THR A 73 11.66 -23.29 7.33
C THR A 73 11.05 -23.75 8.64
N VAL A 74 10.23 -22.93 9.27
CA VAL A 74 9.51 -23.30 10.50
C VAL A 74 8.16 -23.91 10.20
N THR A 75 7.56 -24.57 11.19
CA THR A 75 6.26 -25.24 11.07
C THR A 75 5.26 -24.71 12.10
N GLY A 76 3.98 -24.98 11.87
CA GLY A 76 2.89 -24.59 12.77
C GLY A 76 2.75 -23.08 12.92
N SER A 77 2.24 -22.62 14.06
CA SER A 77 1.93 -21.21 14.32
C SER A 77 3.16 -20.27 14.30
N TRP A 78 4.38 -20.82 14.39
CA TRP A 78 5.60 -20.03 14.27
C TRP A 78 5.74 -19.32 12.91
N VAL A 79 5.17 -19.89 11.85
CA VAL A 79 5.12 -19.25 10.52
C VAL A 79 4.47 -17.86 10.62
N ILE A 80 3.33 -17.76 11.32
CA ILE A 80 2.60 -16.50 11.49
C ILE A 80 3.47 -15.48 12.25
N GLY A 81 4.08 -15.92 13.37
CA GLY A 81 4.95 -15.07 14.16
C GLY A 81 6.11 -14.49 13.35
N THR A 82 6.76 -15.31 12.52
CA THR A 82 7.89 -14.89 11.68
C THR A 82 7.45 -13.91 10.58
N LEU A 83 6.29 -14.14 9.96
CA LEU A 83 5.72 -13.20 8.98
C LEU A 83 5.39 -11.84 9.61
N VAL A 84 4.82 -11.83 10.83
CA VAL A 84 4.51 -10.57 11.53
C VAL A 84 5.79 -9.83 11.95
N VAL A 85 6.82 -10.55 12.40
CA VAL A 85 8.13 -9.93 12.75
C VAL A 85 8.83 -9.36 11.51
N ALA A 86 8.64 -9.95 10.33
CA ALA A 86 9.15 -9.40 9.08
C ALA A 86 8.62 -7.98 8.79
N ALA A 87 7.43 -7.61 9.32
CA ALA A 87 6.84 -6.28 9.17
C ALA A 87 7.74 -5.15 9.71
N LEU A 88 8.55 -5.41 10.74
CA LEU A 88 9.51 -4.44 11.27
C LEU A 88 10.53 -4.00 10.20
N GLY A 89 10.97 -4.94 9.35
CA GLY A 89 11.84 -4.63 8.22
C GLY A 89 11.15 -3.72 7.20
N SER A 90 9.88 -3.96 6.90
CA SER A 90 9.09 -3.09 6.02
C SER A 90 8.95 -1.68 6.60
N ALA A 91 8.60 -1.55 7.88
CA ALA A 91 8.46 -0.28 8.56
C ALA A 91 9.75 0.55 8.53
N ALA A 92 10.88 -0.07 8.89
CA ALA A 92 12.19 0.57 8.94
C ALA A 92 12.68 0.98 7.53
N PHE A 93 12.42 0.14 6.51
CA PHE A 93 12.78 0.43 5.13
C PHE A 93 12.05 1.65 4.58
N HIS A 94 10.72 1.70 4.75
CA HIS A 94 9.91 2.80 4.21
C HIS A 94 10.20 4.11 4.93
N ALA A 95 10.42 4.10 6.24
CA ALA A 95 10.81 5.30 6.99
C ALA A 95 12.14 5.87 6.49
N ALA A 96 13.20 5.04 6.47
CA ALA A 96 14.53 5.48 6.06
C ALA A 96 14.66 5.71 4.55
N GLY A 97 13.98 4.90 3.73
CA GLY A 97 14.04 4.99 2.27
C GLY A 97 13.37 6.25 1.73
N THR A 98 12.20 6.60 2.26
CA THR A 98 11.45 7.81 1.87
C THR A 98 12.23 9.07 2.25
N GLU A 99 12.76 9.15 3.47
CA GLU A 99 13.60 10.27 3.92
C GLU A 99 14.78 10.46 2.97
N ARG A 100 15.50 9.38 2.63
CA ARG A 100 16.67 9.47 1.76
C ARG A 100 16.34 9.78 0.31
N ALA A 101 15.26 9.22 -0.23
CA ALA A 101 14.81 9.55 -1.56
C ALA A 101 14.50 11.04 -1.69
N THR A 102 13.80 11.62 -0.72
CA THR A 102 13.46 13.05 -0.70
C THR A 102 14.69 13.93 -0.52
N THR A 103 15.55 13.64 0.46
CA THR A 103 16.73 14.44 0.78
C THR A 103 17.73 14.43 -0.37
N ARG A 104 18.01 13.28 -0.97
CA ARG A 104 18.91 13.20 -2.13
C ARG A 104 18.32 13.76 -3.41
N GLY A 105 17.00 13.59 -3.60
CA GLY A 105 16.30 14.18 -4.72
C GLY A 105 16.39 15.70 -4.77
N LYS A 106 16.43 16.38 -3.61
CA LYS A 106 16.68 17.81 -3.53
C LYS A 106 18.04 18.22 -4.12
N ILE A 107 19.05 17.36 -3.99
CA ILE A 107 20.44 17.65 -4.40
C ILE A 107 20.72 17.17 -5.81
N LEU A 108 20.37 15.91 -6.12
CA LEU A 108 20.73 15.26 -7.39
C LEU A 108 19.81 15.62 -8.55
N VAL A 109 18.57 16.01 -8.30
CA VAL A 109 17.55 16.31 -9.31
C VAL A 109 17.10 17.77 -9.23
N PHE A 110 18.06 18.69 -9.00
CA PHE A 110 17.84 20.16 -9.02
C PHE A 110 16.60 20.61 -8.22
N GLY A 111 16.52 20.23 -6.94
CA GLY A 111 15.43 20.66 -6.06
C GLY A 111 14.14 19.83 -6.16
N LYS A 112 14.08 18.79 -6.99
CA LYS A 112 12.86 17.98 -7.23
C LYS A 112 12.69 16.83 -6.21
N ALA A 113 12.59 17.16 -4.93
CA ALA A 113 12.37 16.19 -3.85
C ALA A 113 11.09 15.35 -4.07
N ALA A 114 10.03 15.98 -4.54
CA ALA A 114 8.75 15.31 -4.83
C ALA A 114 8.89 14.28 -5.94
N THR A 115 9.63 14.59 -7.02
CA THR A 115 9.90 13.65 -8.12
C THR A 115 10.67 12.41 -7.63
N ALA A 116 11.67 12.61 -6.77
CA ALA A 116 12.45 11.49 -6.23
C ALA A 116 11.62 10.60 -5.29
N ALA A 117 10.76 11.20 -4.46
CA ALA A 117 9.81 10.46 -3.63
C ALA A 117 8.81 9.67 -4.50
N SER A 118 8.28 10.30 -5.55
CA SER A 118 7.34 9.64 -6.48
C SER A 118 7.98 8.44 -7.19
N LEU A 119 9.25 8.55 -7.60
CA LEU A 119 9.99 7.42 -8.18
C LEU A 119 10.18 6.30 -7.14
N PHE A 120 10.52 6.63 -5.91
CA PHE A 120 10.65 5.65 -4.83
C PHE A 120 9.34 4.86 -4.64
N PHE A 121 8.21 5.56 -4.56
CA PHE A 121 6.90 4.93 -4.44
C PHE A 121 6.49 4.15 -5.70
N LEU A 122 6.80 4.65 -6.89
CA LEU A 122 6.51 3.94 -8.15
C LEU A 122 7.24 2.59 -8.21
N PHE A 123 8.52 2.54 -7.85
CA PHE A 123 9.26 1.27 -7.79
C PHE A 123 8.75 0.36 -6.67
N GLY A 124 8.29 0.92 -5.54
CA GLY A 124 7.60 0.17 -4.49
C GLY A 124 6.32 -0.48 -5.02
N GLN A 125 5.45 0.29 -5.66
CA GLN A 125 4.21 -0.21 -6.26
C GLN A 125 4.47 -1.25 -7.37
N ALA A 126 5.50 -1.07 -8.18
CA ALA A 126 5.91 -2.05 -9.19
C ALA A 126 6.32 -3.38 -8.53
N GLY A 127 7.07 -3.32 -7.41
CA GLY A 127 7.44 -4.50 -6.63
C GLY A 127 6.21 -5.23 -6.06
N LEU A 128 5.27 -4.48 -5.47
CA LEU A 128 4.00 -5.03 -4.98
C LEU A 128 3.15 -5.65 -6.09
N ALA A 129 3.15 -5.04 -7.29
CA ALA A 129 2.37 -5.53 -8.41
C ALA A 129 2.97 -6.80 -9.04
N ILE A 130 4.29 -6.86 -9.26
CA ILE A 130 4.96 -7.97 -9.95
C ILE A 130 5.20 -9.15 -8.99
N GLY A 131 5.39 -8.87 -7.70
CA GLY A 131 5.76 -9.88 -6.70
C GLY A 131 4.83 -11.07 -6.62
N PRO A 132 3.49 -10.92 -6.60
CA PRO A 132 2.57 -12.05 -6.54
C PRO A 132 2.70 -13.02 -7.70
N ALA A 133 2.90 -12.55 -8.94
CA ALA A 133 3.10 -13.43 -10.09
C ALA A 133 4.40 -14.23 -9.97
N ILE A 134 5.50 -13.58 -9.58
CA ILE A 134 6.78 -14.27 -9.37
C ILE A 134 6.65 -15.28 -8.21
N GLY A 135 6.06 -14.86 -7.08
CA GLY A 135 5.86 -15.73 -5.93
C GLY A 135 4.97 -16.92 -6.23
N GLY A 136 3.87 -16.70 -6.94
CA GLY A 136 2.97 -17.78 -7.37
C GLY A 136 3.67 -18.82 -8.25
N ALA A 137 4.44 -18.37 -9.26
CA ALA A 137 5.20 -19.27 -10.13
C ALA A 137 6.26 -20.08 -9.37
N LEU A 138 6.94 -19.45 -8.39
CA LEU A 138 7.92 -20.14 -7.55
C LEU A 138 7.26 -21.13 -6.59
N LEU A 139 6.12 -20.76 -6.00
CA LEU A 139 5.34 -21.65 -5.12
C LEU A 139 4.80 -22.88 -5.88
N GLU A 140 4.36 -22.69 -7.13
CA GLU A 140 3.88 -23.80 -7.97
C GLU A 140 5.02 -24.75 -8.34
N SER A 141 6.18 -24.22 -8.75
CA SER A 141 7.29 -25.04 -9.22
C SER A 141 8.12 -25.68 -8.11
N MET A 142 8.27 -25.02 -6.96
CA MET A 142 9.21 -25.39 -5.89
C MET A 142 8.55 -25.47 -4.50
N GLY A 143 7.25 -25.23 -4.38
CA GLY A 143 6.58 -25.13 -3.08
C GLY A 143 7.09 -23.92 -2.26
N ALA A 144 6.87 -23.97 -0.95
CA ALA A 144 7.26 -22.86 -0.05
C ALA A 144 8.76 -22.50 -0.14
N ILE A 145 9.62 -23.48 -0.47
CA ILE A 145 11.06 -23.28 -0.66
C ILE A 145 11.35 -22.31 -1.82
N GLY A 146 10.45 -22.21 -2.80
CA GLY A 146 10.58 -21.23 -3.90
C GLY A 146 10.73 -19.78 -3.41
N VAL A 147 10.17 -19.43 -2.26
CA VAL A 147 10.34 -18.11 -1.65
C VAL A 147 11.81 -17.84 -1.26
N LEU A 148 12.59 -18.89 -0.90
CA LEU A 148 14.02 -18.74 -0.62
C LEU A 148 14.80 -18.28 -1.85
N VAL A 149 14.37 -18.64 -3.05
CA VAL A 149 14.99 -18.16 -4.29
C VAL A 149 14.92 -16.64 -4.38
N LEU A 150 13.75 -16.05 -4.03
CA LEU A 150 13.59 -14.60 -3.99
C LEU A 150 14.42 -13.94 -2.87
N THR A 151 14.45 -14.56 -1.69
CA THR A 151 15.25 -14.02 -0.58
C THR A 151 16.73 -14.07 -0.90
N VAL A 152 17.24 -15.16 -1.48
CA VAL A 152 18.64 -15.28 -1.92
C VAL A 152 18.95 -14.27 -3.01
N ALA A 153 18.07 -14.13 -4.01
CA ALA A 153 18.21 -13.14 -5.08
C ALA A 153 18.22 -11.69 -4.56
N ALA A 154 17.59 -11.43 -3.41
CA ALA A 154 17.59 -10.10 -2.79
C ALA A 154 18.88 -9.80 -2.00
N VAL A 155 19.68 -10.80 -1.60
CA VAL A 155 20.92 -10.61 -0.81
C VAL A 155 21.91 -9.65 -1.46
N PRO A 156 22.26 -9.78 -2.75
CA PRO A 156 23.19 -8.83 -3.40
C PRO A 156 22.69 -7.38 -3.33
N PHE A 157 21.38 -7.16 -3.44
CA PHE A 157 20.78 -5.82 -3.34
C PHE A 157 20.87 -5.27 -1.92
N ALA A 158 20.68 -6.12 -0.89
CA ALA A 158 20.83 -5.74 0.51
C ALA A 158 22.29 -5.35 0.81
N ILE A 159 23.25 -6.16 0.41
CA ILE A 159 24.68 -5.91 0.56
C ILE A 159 25.08 -4.62 -0.14
N ASN A 160 24.70 -4.47 -1.42
CA ASN A 160 24.97 -3.26 -2.19
C ASN A 160 24.35 -2.01 -1.55
N SER A 161 23.13 -2.14 -1.02
CA SER A 161 22.45 -1.03 -0.30
C SER A 161 23.23 -0.61 0.94
N ILE A 162 23.65 -1.58 1.79
CA ILE A 162 24.44 -1.30 2.98
C ILE A 162 25.76 -0.65 2.59
N TYR A 163 26.49 -1.25 1.64
CA TYR A 163 27.79 -0.77 1.19
C TYR A 163 27.70 0.66 0.62
N ARG A 164 26.82 0.89 -0.35
CA ARG A 164 26.63 2.20 -0.97
C ARG A 164 26.20 3.27 0.04
N LEU A 165 25.26 2.93 0.92
CA LEU A 165 24.74 3.87 1.92
C LEU A 165 25.76 4.17 3.03
N HIS A 166 26.65 3.23 3.37
CA HIS A 166 27.72 3.47 4.34
C HIS A 166 28.73 4.51 3.83
N TRP A 167 29.15 4.40 2.57
CA TRP A 167 30.18 5.27 1.98
C TRP A 167 29.67 6.61 1.48
N LEU A 168 28.36 6.81 1.46
CA LEU A 168 27.80 8.09 1.06
C LEU A 168 28.07 9.14 2.14
N LYS A 169 28.76 10.24 1.76
CA LYS A 169 29.01 11.38 2.65
C LYS A 169 27.71 11.93 3.22
N PRO A 170 27.70 12.43 4.48
CA PRO A 170 26.55 13.19 5.00
C PRO A 170 26.24 14.31 4.02
N LEU A 171 24.97 14.47 3.71
CA LEU A 171 24.54 15.66 3.00
C LEU A 171 24.46 16.78 4.05
N GLU A 172 25.37 17.72 3.99
CA GLU A 172 25.19 18.98 4.72
C GLU A 172 23.97 19.67 4.11
N VAL A 173 22.85 19.56 4.80
CA VAL A 173 21.67 20.36 4.46
C VAL A 173 21.97 21.78 4.91
N SER A 174 22.53 22.56 4.00
CA SER A 174 22.69 24.00 4.23
C SER A 174 21.30 24.60 4.45
N ASN A 175 20.99 24.88 5.71
CA ASN A 175 19.87 25.67 6.20
C ASN A 175 18.47 25.16 5.78
N PRO A 176 17.76 24.41 6.65
CA PRO A 176 16.39 23.95 6.39
C PRO A 176 15.40 25.09 6.08
N ASP A 177 15.67 26.28 6.59
CA ASP A 177 14.76 27.44 6.53
C ASP A 177 14.71 28.16 5.17
N LYS A 178 15.65 27.88 4.24
CA LYS A 178 15.65 28.52 2.92
C LYS A 178 14.64 27.95 1.92
N PHE A 179 13.98 26.83 2.24
CA PHE A 179 12.96 26.19 1.40
C PHE A 179 11.53 26.37 1.95
N HIS A 180 11.26 27.47 2.63
CA HIS A 180 9.88 27.89 2.88
C HIS A 180 9.28 28.30 1.53
N ASP A 181 8.43 27.44 1.01
CA ASP A 181 7.59 27.72 -0.16
C ASP A 181 6.66 28.90 0.20
N ARG A 182 6.96 30.10 -0.34
CA ARG A 182 6.30 31.37 0.00
C ARG A 182 4.84 31.45 -0.43
N ASN A 183 4.28 30.40 -1.03
CA ASN A 183 2.92 30.38 -1.58
C ASN A 183 2.05 29.30 -0.96
N VAL A 184 2.08 29.14 0.36
CA VAL A 184 0.99 28.40 1.04
C VAL A 184 0.05 29.46 1.59
N ASP A 185 -0.93 29.82 0.76
CA ASP A 185 -2.12 30.53 1.22
C ASP A 185 -2.69 29.84 2.45
N SER A 186 -3.07 30.67 3.40
CA SER A 186 -3.63 30.33 4.70
C SER A 186 -4.52 29.08 4.61
N SER A 187 -4.17 28.05 5.38
CA SER A 187 -4.97 26.85 5.58
C SER A 187 -6.45 27.22 5.69
N ASP A 188 -7.20 26.79 4.70
CA ASP A 188 -8.63 27.01 4.63
C ASP A 188 -9.28 26.48 5.92
N ASP A 189 -9.92 27.35 6.69
CA ASP A 189 -10.53 27.02 7.99
C ASP A 189 -11.56 25.88 7.88
N TYR A 190 -12.09 25.65 6.67
CA TYR A 190 -12.96 24.52 6.38
C TYR A 190 -12.34 23.15 6.73
N TYR A 191 -11.08 22.93 6.37
CA TYR A 191 -10.39 21.66 6.67
C TYR A 191 -9.92 21.55 8.12
N LYS A 192 -10.00 22.64 8.91
CA LYS A 192 -9.74 22.59 10.37
C LYS A 192 -10.95 22.09 11.16
N SER A 193 -12.13 22.00 10.55
CA SER A 193 -13.33 21.46 11.22
C SER A 193 -13.13 19.98 11.56
N THR A 194 -13.29 19.63 12.83
CA THR A 194 -13.18 18.25 13.33
C THR A 194 -14.11 17.30 12.56
N TRP A 195 -15.29 17.77 12.17
CA TRP A 195 -16.22 16.98 11.36
C TRP A 195 -15.64 16.59 9.99
N VAL A 196 -15.00 17.52 9.29
CA VAL A 196 -14.39 17.25 7.98
C VAL A 196 -13.23 16.25 8.12
N ILE A 197 -12.44 16.35 9.18
CA ILE A 197 -11.36 15.40 9.46
C ILE A 197 -11.92 14.00 9.73
N ILE A 198 -13.00 13.88 10.51
CA ILE A 198 -13.66 12.59 10.78
C ILE A 198 -14.20 11.98 9.48
N VAL A 199 -14.95 12.75 8.69
CA VAL A 199 -15.50 12.28 7.42
C VAL A 199 -14.38 11.87 6.46
N PHE A 200 -13.29 12.63 6.40
CA PHE A 200 -12.11 12.27 5.60
C PHE A 200 -11.48 10.97 6.09
N ALA A 201 -11.34 10.76 7.40
CA ALA A 201 -10.80 9.51 7.95
C ALA A 201 -11.70 8.31 7.61
N VAL A 202 -13.03 8.44 7.73
CA VAL A 202 -14.00 7.38 7.36
C VAL A 202 -13.96 7.10 5.86
N LEU A 203 -13.85 8.15 5.02
CA LEU A 203 -13.65 8.00 3.57
C LEU A 203 -12.39 7.19 3.27
N VAL A 204 -11.28 7.53 3.92
CA VAL A 204 -10.00 6.84 3.76
C VAL A 204 -10.13 5.37 4.15
N MET A 205 -10.78 5.06 5.26
CA MET A 205 -11.02 3.70 5.73
C MET A 205 -11.85 2.89 4.71
N PHE A 206 -12.99 3.42 4.24
CA PHE A 206 -13.84 2.73 3.28
C PHE A 206 -13.21 2.58 1.90
N ARG A 207 -12.31 3.46 1.52
CA ARG A 207 -11.55 3.37 0.28
C ARG A 207 -10.40 2.35 0.37
N THR A 208 -9.71 2.25 1.51
CA THR A 208 -8.53 1.39 1.65
C THR A 208 -8.89 -0.06 1.97
N ALA A 209 -10.00 -0.29 2.67
CA ALA A 209 -10.48 -1.63 3.00
C ALA A 209 -10.65 -2.52 1.75
N PRO A 210 -11.32 -2.09 0.65
CA PRO A 210 -11.43 -2.88 -0.58
C PRO A 210 -10.08 -3.24 -1.20
N GLN A 211 -9.11 -2.33 -1.17
CA GLN A 211 -7.77 -2.58 -1.73
C GLN A 211 -7.02 -3.65 -0.93
N VAL A 212 -6.98 -3.48 0.39
CA VAL A 212 -6.24 -4.41 1.27
C VAL A 212 -6.94 -5.77 1.33
N ALA A 213 -8.28 -5.79 1.39
CA ALA A 213 -9.05 -7.03 1.36
C ALA A 213 -8.85 -7.78 0.03
N SER A 214 -8.86 -7.08 -1.11
CA SER A 214 -8.57 -7.71 -2.40
C SER A 214 -7.14 -8.26 -2.45
N MET A 215 -6.14 -7.51 -1.98
CA MET A 215 -4.75 -7.98 -1.93
C MET A 215 -4.59 -9.22 -1.04
N THR A 216 -5.36 -9.31 0.04
CA THR A 216 -5.30 -10.41 1.00
C THR A 216 -6.08 -11.64 0.51
N PHE A 217 -7.29 -11.44 0.00
CA PHE A 217 -8.23 -12.53 -0.27
C PHE A 217 -8.38 -12.93 -1.75
N LEU A 218 -7.86 -12.16 -2.71
CA LEU A 218 -7.83 -12.61 -4.11
C LEU A 218 -7.11 -13.96 -4.24
N PRO A 219 -5.89 -14.14 -3.70
CA PRO A 219 -5.23 -15.45 -3.75
C PRO A 219 -6.07 -16.54 -3.11
N LYS A 220 -6.70 -16.30 -1.95
CA LYS A 220 -7.54 -17.27 -1.25
C LYS A 220 -8.78 -17.64 -2.04
N LEU A 221 -9.49 -16.64 -2.63
CA LEU A 221 -10.66 -16.85 -3.44
C LEU A 221 -10.39 -17.76 -4.64
N PHE A 222 -9.24 -17.59 -5.31
CA PHE A 222 -8.89 -18.41 -6.47
C PHE A 222 -8.27 -19.73 -6.07
N TYR A 223 -7.56 -19.80 -4.94
CA TYR A 223 -7.15 -21.07 -4.34
C TYR A 223 -8.38 -21.95 -4.04
N ASP A 224 -9.44 -21.40 -3.40
CA ASP A 224 -10.68 -22.14 -3.09
C ASP A 224 -11.45 -22.60 -4.35
N ARG A 225 -11.18 -21.98 -5.50
CA ARG A 225 -11.71 -22.41 -6.82
C ARG A 225 -10.83 -23.42 -7.52
N GLY A 226 -9.76 -23.90 -6.90
CA GLY A 226 -8.84 -24.88 -7.45
C GLY A 226 -7.82 -24.32 -8.45
N TYR A 227 -7.56 -23.00 -8.42
CA TYR A 227 -6.50 -22.40 -9.24
C TYR A 227 -5.13 -22.65 -8.61
N ASP A 228 -4.14 -22.89 -9.47
CA ASP A 228 -2.75 -23.07 -9.09
C ASP A 228 -2.11 -21.76 -8.57
N PRO A 229 -1.00 -21.87 -7.79
CA PRO A 229 -0.28 -20.71 -7.25
C PRO A 229 0.11 -19.65 -8.29
N SER A 230 0.54 -20.06 -9.48
CA SER A 230 0.85 -19.11 -10.56
C SER A 230 -0.39 -18.34 -11.00
N ALA A 231 -1.53 -19.00 -11.14
CA ALA A 231 -2.75 -18.38 -11.58
C ALA A 231 -3.30 -17.37 -10.55
N TYR A 232 -3.40 -17.74 -9.27
CA TYR A 232 -3.85 -16.77 -8.26
C TYR A 232 -2.83 -15.67 -8.00
N GLY A 233 -1.53 -15.94 -8.13
CA GLY A 233 -0.49 -14.93 -8.10
C GLY A 233 -0.60 -13.94 -9.25
N PHE A 234 -0.82 -14.45 -10.48
CA PHE A 234 -1.03 -13.61 -11.66
C PHE A 234 -2.29 -12.73 -11.54
N ILE A 235 -3.41 -13.27 -11.09
CA ILE A 235 -4.66 -12.52 -10.89
C ILE A 235 -4.44 -11.40 -9.86
N THR A 236 -3.70 -11.67 -8.78
CA THR A 236 -3.33 -10.65 -7.79
C THR A 236 -2.43 -9.57 -8.40
N THR A 237 -1.49 -9.96 -9.25
CA THR A 237 -0.65 -9.02 -10.02
C THR A 237 -1.48 -8.13 -10.93
N VAL A 238 -2.50 -8.65 -11.60
CA VAL A 238 -3.42 -7.88 -12.45
C VAL A 238 -4.14 -6.81 -11.62
N PHE A 239 -4.63 -7.17 -10.42
CA PHE A 239 -5.26 -6.21 -9.51
C PHE A 239 -4.30 -5.11 -9.07
N MET A 240 -3.10 -5.49 -8.61
CA MET A 240 -2.10 -4.55 -8.12
C MET A 240 -1.52 -3.67 -9.24
N GLY A 241 -1.35 -4.24 -10.43
CA GLY A 241 -0.96 -3.49 -11.64
C GLY A 241 -2.02 -2.45 -12.02
N GLY A 242 -3.30 -2.83 -11.97
CA GLY A 242 -4.41 -1.90 -12.10
C GLY A 242 -4.33 -0.77 -11.06
N THR A 243 -4.12 -1.12 -9.78
CA THR A 243 -4.01 -0.13 -8.69
C THR A 243 -2.85 0.86 -8.91
N ALA A 244 -1.70 0.38 -9.34
CA ALA A 244 -0.53 1.23 -9.61
C ALA A 244 -0.78 2.19 -10.78
N LEU A 245 -1.33 1.70 -11.89
CA LEU A 245 -1.68 2.51 -13.06
C LEU A 245 -2.80 3.48 -12.76
N GLY A 246 -3.82 3.04 -12.02
CA GLY A 246 -4.92 3.89 -11.57
C GLY A 246 -4.43 5.03 -10.68
N GLY A 247 -3.54 4.74 -9.73
CA GLY A 247 -2.94 5.76 -8.86
C GLY A 247 -2.16 6.82 -9.63
N LEU A 248 -1.39 6.40 -10.63
CA LEU A 248 -0.64 7.30 -11.51
C LEU A 248 -1.57 8.19 -12.35
N THR A 249 -2.53 7.58 -13.03
CA THR A 249 -3.49 8.31 -13.89
C THR A 249 -4.43 9.21 -13.09
N GLY A 250 -4.93 8.71 -11.94
CA GLY A 250 -5.79 9.48 -11.04
C GLY A 250 -5.08 10.69 -10.44
N GLY A 251 -3.81 10.55 -10.07
CA GLY A 251 -2.97 11.66 -9.63
C GLY A 251 -2.88 12.75 -10.71
N PHE A 252 -2.51 12.38 -11.93
CA PHE A 252 -2.41 13.30 -13.06
C PHE A 252 -3.77 13.96 -13.39
N MET A 253 -4.84 13.16 -13.47
CA MET A 253 -6.16 13.68 -13.77
C MET A 253 -6.72 14.58 -12.67
N SER A 254 -6.31 14.39 -11.42
CA SER A 254 -6.73 15.25 -10.31
C SER A 254 -6.24 16.69 -10.43
N ASP A 255 -5.08 16.88 -11.07
CA ASP A 255 -4.54 18.22 -11.34
C ASP A 255 -5.29 18.95 -12.46
N LEU A 256 -5.96 18.19 -13.35
CA LEU A 256 -6.75 18.72 -14.48
C LEU A 256 -8.23 18.94 -14.12
N TRP A 257 -8.84 17.95 -13.45
CA TRP A 257 -10.30 17.91 -13.24
C TRP A 257 -10.71 18.17 -11.79
N GLY A 258 -9.73 18.36 -10.90
CA GLY A 258 -9.96 18.60 -9.47
C GLY A 258 -9.96 17.32 -8.63
N ARG A 259 -9.44 17.46 -7.42
CA ARG A 259 -9.18 16.33 -6.50
C ARG A 259 -10.45 15.59 -6.10
N ARG A 260 -11.50 16.35 -5.71
CA ARG A 260 -12.77 15.77 -5.28
C ARG A 260 -13.43 14.96 -6.40
N ARG A 261 -13.48 15.50 -7.62
CA ARG A 261 -14.09 14.81 -8.79
C ARG A 261 -13.39 13.49 -9.07
N ILE A 262 -12.05 13.46 -9.04
CA ILE A 262 -11.30 12.23 -9.31
C ILE A 262 -11.54 11.19 -8.23
N ILE A 263 -11.52 11.55 -6.94
CA ILE A 263 -11.89 10.61 -5.88
C ILE A 263 -13.29 10.05 -6.12
N GLN A 264 -14.27 10.91 -6.39
CA GLN A 264 -15.66 10.52 -6.58
C GLN A 264 -15.83 9.60 -7.79
N LEU A 265 -15.34 10.03 -8.95
CA LEU A 265 -15.51 9.28 -10.21
C LEU A 265 -14.77 7.94 -10.18
N SER A 266 -13.56 7.92 -9.67
CA SER A 266 -12.78 6.69 -9.57
C SER A 266 -13.44 5.67 -8.63
N LEU A 267 -13.93 6.11 -7.47
CA LEU A 267 -14.60 5.21 -6.53
C LEU A 267 -15.97 4.74 -7.03
N LEU A 268 -16.76 5.61 -7.71
CA LEU A 268 -18.00 5.19 -8.35
C LEU A 268 -17.75 4.18 -9.47
N ALA A 269 -16.73 4.41 -10.30
CA ALA A 269 -16.36 3.48 -11.37
C ALA A 269 -15.83 2.15 -10.82
N ALA A 270 -15.26 2.13 -9.60
CA ALA A 270 -14.80 0.92 -8.94
C ALA A 270 -15.95 0.02 -8.45
N VAL A 271 -17.15 0.56 -8.19
CA VAL A 271 -18.27 -0.19 -7.58
C VAL A 271 -18.59 -1.47 -8.36
N ILE A 272 -18.84 -1.33 -9.67
CA ILE A 272 -19.24 -2.46 -10.53
C ILE A 272 -18.13 -3.54 -10.58
N PRO A 273 -16.89 -3.22 -10.98
CA PRO A 273 -15.86 -4.25 -11.05
C PRO A 273 -15.53 -4.87 -9.69
N MET A 274 -15.56 -4.10 -8.58
CA MET A 274 -15.35 -4.62 -7.23
C MET A 274 -16.45 -5.58 -6.80
N TYR A 275 -17.69 -5.35 -7.20
CA TYR A 275 -18.81 -6.22 -6.86
C TYR A 275 -18.82 -7.50 -7.70
N TYR A 276 -18.44 -7.43 -8.99
CA TYR A 276 -18.60 -8.55 -9.90
C TYR A 276 -17.36 -9.43 -10.06
N TYR A 277 -16.13 -8.94 -9.84
CA TYR A 277 -14.95 -9.80 -10.02
C TYR A 277 -14.96 -11.05 -9.11
N PRO A 278 -15.55 -11.06 -7.88
CA PRO A 278 -15.60 -12.25 -7.07
C PRO A 278 -16.45 -13.39 -7.64
N VAL A 279 -17.34 -13.11 -8.59
CA VAL A 279 -18.17 -14.13 -9.25
C VAL A 279 -17.77 -14.34 -10.71
N ALA A 280 -16.85 -13.54 -11.24
CA ALA A 280 -16.44 -13.59 -12.62
C ALA A 280 -15.64 -14.86 -12.96
N SER A 281 -15.69 -15.25 -14.23
CA SER A 281 -14.93 -16.35 -14.81
C SER A 281 -14.52 -16.02 -16.26
N GLY A 282 -13.67 -16.86 -16.84
CA GLY A 282 -13.22 -16.70 -18.22
C GLY A 282 -12.56 -15.34 -18.48
N PHE A 283 -12.76 -14.77 -19.66
CA PHE A 283 -12.15 -13.51 -20.09
C PHE A 283 -12.60 -12.29 -19.27
N ALA A 284 -13.82 -12.30 -18.72
CA ALA A 284 -14.32 -11.20 -17.90
C ALA A 284 -13.55 -11.04 -16.59
N LEU A 285 -13.00 -12.12 -16.04
CA LEU A 285 -12.29 -12.11 -14.77
C LEU A 285 -11.08 -11.17 -14.76
N PRO A 286 -10.03 -11.34 -15.57
CA PRO A 286 -8.85 -10.45 -15.53
C PRO A 286 -9.22 -8.99 -15.86
N VAL A 287 -10.22 -8.77 -16.71
CA VAL A 287 -10.69 -7.43 -17.04
C VAL A 287 -11.32 -6.75 -15.83
N LEU A 288 -12.24 -7.43 -15.14
CA LEU A 288 -12.91 -6.88 -13.95
C LEU A 288 -11.93 -6.69 -12.80
N VAL A 289 -11.00 -7.62 -12.60
CA VAL A 289 -9.95 -7.52 -11.58
C VAL A 289 -9.04 -6.31 -11.85
N PHE A 290 -8.61 -6.12 -13.11
CA PHE A 290 -7.82 -4.96 -13.50
C PHE A 290 -8.58 -3.66 -13.27
N LEU A 291 -9.82 -3.57 -13.74
CA LEU A 291 -10.66 -2.37 -13.59
C LEU A 291 -10.98 -2.07 -12.12
N ALA A 292 -11.18 -3.10 -11.28
CA ALA A 292 -11.38 -2.95 -9.85
C ALA A 292 -10.15 -2.30 -9.20
N GLY A 293 -8.95 -2.82 -9.49
CA GLY A 293 -7.69 -2.22 -9.05
C GLY A 293 -7.49 -0.82 -9.58
N PHE A 294 -7.65 -0.61 -10.89
CA PHE A 294 -7.42 0.65 -11.58
C PHE A 294 -8.30 1.79 -11.01
N PHE A 295 -9.59 1.58 -10.94
CA PHE A 295 -10.50 2.61 -10.44
C PHE A 295 -10.34 2.85 -8.95
N ASN A 296 -10.17 1.82 -8.13
CA ASN A 296 -9.91 2.01 -6.70
C ASN A 296 -8.56 2.73 -6.48
N GLY A 297 -7.52 2.37 -7.25
CA GLY A 297 -6.21 3.01 -7.20
C GLY A 297 -6.23 4.49 -7.52
N GLY A 298 -7.12 4.94 -8.40
CA GLY A 298 -7.20 6.33 -8.88
C GLY A 298 -7.34 7.39 -7.79
N SER A 299 -7.92 7.04 -6.65
CA SER A 299 -8.05 7.94 -5.49
C SER A 299 -6.83 7.98 -4.57
N HIS A 300 -5.85 7.04 -4.70
CA HIS A 300 -4.79 6.83 -3.72
C HIS A 300 -3.89 8.06 -3.53
N ALA A 301 -3.26 8.51 -4.59
CA ALA A 301 -2.35 9.66 -4.55
C ALA A 301 -3.07 10.94 -4.14
N VAL A 302 -4.32 11.11 -4.60
CA VAL A 302 -5.14 12.30 -4.34
C VAL A 302 -5.46 12.44 -2.86
N ILE A 303 -5.79 11.35 -2.17
CA ILE A 303 -6.03 11.32 -0.72
C ILE A 303 -4.80 11.78 0.06
N VAL A 304 -3.59 11.31 -0.31
CA VAL A 304 -2.35 11.72 0.34
C VAL A 304 -2.12 13.22 0.17
N VAL A 305 -2.39 13.77 -1.03
CA VAL A 305 -2.25 15.22 -1.28
C VAL A 305 -3.25 16.03 -0.47
N ILE A 306 -4.51 15.57 -0.34
CA ILE A 306 -5.50 16.24 0.53
C ILE A 306 -5.04 16.22 1.98
N ALA A 307 -4.54 15.08 2.47
CA ALA A 307 -4.03 14.98 3.84
C ALA A 307 -2.86 15.93 4.11
N GLN A 308 -1.97 16.14 3.15
CA GLN A 308 -0.89 17.13 3.24
C GLN A 308 -1.44 18.57 3.37
N SER A 309 -2.58 18.87 2.75
CA SER A 309 -3.22 20.18 2.88
C SER A 309 -3.89 20.41 4.24
N LEU A 310 -4.20 19.33 4.99
CA LEU A 310 -4.70 19.43 6.37
C LEU A 310 -3.61 19.89 7.36
N LEU A 311 -2.33 19.60 7.08
CA LEU A 311 -1.18 19.95 7.93
C LEU A 311 -0.07 20.60 7.08
N PRO A 312 -0.29 21.82 6.58
CA PRO A 312 0.60 22.46 5.59
C PRO A 312 2.03 22.69 6.11
N HIS A 313 2.18 22.95 7.42
CA HIS A 313 3.49 23.15 8.06
C HIS A 313 4.21 21.84 8.41
N ARG A 314 3.54 20.67 8.30
CA ARG A 314 4.08 19.35 8.66
C ARG A 314 3.69 18.30 7.61
N ARG A 315 3.92 18.61 6.34
CA ARG A 315 3.50 17.75 5.20
C ARG A 315 4.06 16.32 5.26
N ALA A 316 5.30 16.16 5.71
CA ALA A 316 5.91 14.84 5.88
C ALA A 316 5.19 14.02 6.97
N LEU A 317 4.87 14.66 8.11
CA LEU A 317 4.10 14.05 9.17
C LEU A 317 2.68 13.69 8.69
N ALA A 318 2.01 14.59 7.95
CA ALA A 318 0.69 14.34 7.38
C ALA A 318 0.69 13.11 6.45
N SER A 319 1.69 13.02 5.56
CA SER A 319 1.84 11.86 4.67
C SER A 319 2.07 10.56 5.45
N GLY A 320 2.96 10.57 6.44
CA GLY A 320 3.27 9.41 7.26
C GLY A 320 2.05 8.93 8.07
N LEU A 321 1.36 9.86 8.73
CA LEU A 321 0.13 9.55 9.48
C LEU A 321 -0.97 9.00 8.56
N THR A 322 -1.15 9.60 7.39
CA THR A 322 -2.16 9.16 6.43
C THR A 322 -1.85 7.78 5.89
N MET A 323 -0.61 7.52 5.50
CA MET A 323 -0.20 6.20 5.02
C MET A 323 -0.33 5.14 6.13
N GLY A 324 0.14 5.43 7.34
CA GLY A 324 -0.05 4.54 8.49
C GLY A 324 -1.53 4.25 8.75
N PHE A 325 -2.38 5.28 8.73
CA PHE A 325 -3.82 5.13 8.88
C PHE A 325 -4.46 4.34 7.74
N MET A 326 -4.05 4.56 6.49
CA MET A 326 -4.52 3.80 5.32
C MET A 326 -4.20 2.30 5.46
N PHE A 327 -2.97 1.96 5.83
CA PHE A 327 -2.58 0.56 6.00
C PHE A 327 -3.31 -0.09 7.19
N ALA A 328 -3.38 0.57 8.33
CA ALA A 328 -4.05 0.05 9.52
C ALA A 328 -5.56 -0.11 9.32
N SER A 329 -6.24 0.92 8.79
CA SER A 329 -7.69 0.88 8.54
C SER A 329 -8.06 -0.08 7.42
N GLY A 330 -7.24 -0.15 6.37
CA GLY A 330 -7.41 -1.12 5.29
C GLY A 330 -7.28 -2.57 5.76
N ALA A 331 -6.29 -2.84 6.63
CA ALA A 331 -6.10 -4.17 7.19
C ALA A 331 -7.19 -4.55 8.20
N LEU A 332 -7.70 -3.58 8.98
CA LEU A 332 -8.88 -3.79 9.81
C LEU A 332 -10.09 -4.14 8.96
N GLY A 333 -10.31 -3.42 7.86
CA GLY A 333 -11.36 -3.74 6.88
C GLY A 333 -11.19 -5.14 6.28
N SER A 334 -9.96 -5.53 5.94
CA SER A 334 -9.64 -6.88 5.47
C SER A 334 -9.97 -7.95 6.50
N TYR A 335 -9.63 -7.73 7.78
CA TYR A 335 -9.99 -8.64 8.87
C TYR A 335 -11.51 -8.80 9.02
N LEU A 336 -12.26 -7.70 8.96
CA LEU A 336 -13.73 -7.73 9.03
C LEU A 336 -14.34 -8.49 7.84
N ILE A 337 -13.76 -8.37 6.63
CA ILE A 337 -14.13 -9.18 5.46
C ILE A 337 -13.85 -10.66 5.71
N GLY A 338 -12.71 -11.01 6.33
CA GLY A 338 -12.40 -12.38 6.73
C GLY A 338 -13.42 -12.96 7.69
N LEU A 339 -13.76 -12.22 8.75
CA LEU A 339 -14.83 -12.61 9.69
C LEU A 339 -16.17 -12.82 8.97
N ALA A 340 -16.57 -11.91 8.09
CA ALA A 340 -17.80 -12.06 7.33
C ALA A 340 -17.75 -13.27 6.38
N ALA A 341 -16.58 -13.57 5.83
CA ALA A 341 -16.38 -14.71 4.94
C ALA A 341 -16.58 -16.05 5.63
N ASP A 342 -16.22 -16.18 6.90
CA ASP A 342 -16.41 -17.41 7.69
C ASP A 342 -17.88 -17.65 8.04
N TYR A 343 -18.70 -16.59 8.16
CA TYR A 343 -20.13 -16.71 8.43
C TYR A 343 -21.00 -16.91 7.19
N TYR A 344 -20.63 -16.27 6.06
CA TYR A 344 -21.44 -16.29 4.84
C TYR A 344 -20.74 -17.06 3.70
N SER A 345 -19.83 -16.40 3.04
CA SER A 345 -18.90 -16.96 2.05
C SER A 345 -17.87 -15.89 1.68
N LEU A 346 -16.70 -16.33 1.25
CA LEU A 346 -15.66 -15.39 0.81
C LEU A 346 -16.11 -14.54 -0.39
N VAL A 347 -16.89 -15.13 -1.30
CA VAL A 347 -17.47 -14.42 -2.46
C VAL A 347 -18.36 -13.27 -1.99
N SER A 348 -19.35 -13.57 -1.14
CA SER A 348 -20.31 -12.56 -0.63
C SER A 348 -19.61 -11.48 0.19
N ALA A 349 -18.67 -11.88 1.05
CA ALA A 349 -17.89 -10.93 1.84
C ALA A 349 -17.06 -9.98 0.96
N MET A 350 -16.43 -10.50 -0.10
CA MET A 350 -15.67 -9.66 -1.04
C MET A 350 -16.55 -8.75 -1.91
N GLN A 351 -17.81 -9.11 -2.17
CA GLN A 351 -18.77 -8.23 -2.86
C GLN A 351 -19.10 -6.97 -2.06
N VAL A 352 -18.96 -6.99 -0.72
CA VAL A 352 -19.11 -5.80 0.15
C VAL A 352 -18.11 -4.70 -0.23
N ASN A 353 -16.97 -5.06 -0.84
CA ASN A 353 -15.98 -4.08 -1.30
C ASN A 353 -16.58 -3.08 -2.30
N GLY A 354 -17.52 -3.50 -3.15
CA GLY A 354 -18.25 -2.59 -4.05
C GLY A 354 -19.10 -1.57 -3.28
N LEU A 355 -19.80 -2.02 -2.21
CA LEU A 355 -20.57 -1.13 -1.34
C LEU A 355 -19.67 -0.14 -0.58
N LEU A 356 -18.51 -0.58 -0.09
CA LEU A 356 -17.55 0.31 0.58
C LEU A 356 -17.03 1.40 -0.38
N CYS A 357 -16.77 1.05 -1.65
CA CYS A 357 -16.42 2.04 -2.67
C CYS A 357 -17.54 3.06 -2.91
N LEU A 358 -18.80 2.62 -2.94
CA LEU A 358 -19.96 3.49 -3.09
C LEU A 358 -20.10 4.45 -1.91
N LEU A 359 -19.96 3.95 -0.68
CA LEU A 359 -20.01 4.77 0.53
C LEU A 359 -18.85 5.79 0.56
N ALA A 360 -17.64 5.37 0.21
CA ALA A 360 -16.49 6.28 0.12
C ALA A 360 -16.71 7.37 -0.95
N ALA A 361 -17.30 7.02 -2.11
CA ALA A 361 -17.67 7.99 -3.13
C ALA A 361 -18.70 9.00 -2.61
N GLY A 362 -19.70 8.56 -1.85
CA GLY A 362 -20.67 9.43 -1.19
C GLY A 362 -20.02 10.39 -0.19
N LEU A 363 -19.14 9.88 0.68
CA LEU A 363 -18.40 10.69 1.65
C LEU A 363 -17.50 11.74 0.99
N SER A 364 -17.01 11.48 -0.23
CA SER A 364 -16.21 12.45 -0.98
C SER A 364 -16.96 13.76 -1.31
N LEU A 365 -18.30 13.74 -1.24
CA LEU A 365 -19.12 14.93 -1.42
C LEU A 365 -18.90 16.01 -0.36
N VAL A 366 -18.44 15.63 0.83
CA VAL A 366 -18.10 16.55 1.91
C VAL A 366 -16.78 17.28 1.63
N LEU A 367 -15.90 16.75 0.77
CA LEU A 367 -14.66 17.43 0.41
C LEU A 367 -14.97 18.71 -0.38
N ARG A 368 -14.22 19.77 -0.11
CA ARG A 368 -14.39 21.03 -0.81
C ARG A 368 -14.00 20.90 -2.29
N ARG A 369 -14.70 21.61 -3.16
CA ARG A 369 -14.33 21.77 -4.57
C ARG A 369 -13.07 22.62 -4.67
N ASP A 370 -12.12 22.23 -5.52
CA ASP A 370 -10.94 23.05 -5.79
C ASP A 370 -11.37 24.40 -6.44
N TYR A 371 -10.66 25.49 -6.11
CA TYR A 371 -10.97 26.83 -6.64
C TYR A 371 -11.06 26.89 -8.17
N ARG A 372 -10.29 26.05 -8.88
CA ARG A 372 -10.37 25.94 -10.34
C ARG A 372 -11.70 25.38 -10.84
N GLU A 373 -12.32 24.46 -10.11
CA GLU A 373 -13.65 23.95 -10.46
C GLU A 373 -14.74 25.01 -10.31
N ALA A 374 -14.62 25.88 -9.31
CA ALA A 374 -15.57 26.97 -9.08
C ALA A 374 -15.49 28.04 -10.20
N TYR A 375 -14.30 28.28 -10.76
CA TYR A 375 -14.11 29.24 -11.84
C TYR A 375 -14.64 28.73 -13.19
N GLN A 376 -14.43 27.43 -13.50
CA GLN A 376 -14.93 26.80 -14.73
C GLN A 376 -16.45 26.54 -14.74
N ALA A 377 -17.07 26.46 -13.56
CA ALA A 377 -18.54 26.31 -13.47
C ALA A 377 -19.28 27.64 -13.61
N ASN A 378 -18.59 28.78 -13.52
CA ASN A 378 -19.13 30.13 -13.62
C ASN A 378 -18.72 30.85 -14.93
N SER A 379 -17.94 30.21 -15.79
CA SER A 379 -17.56 30.64 -17.14
C SER A 379 -18.34 29.83 -18.20
#